data_5f7ac9ec5197239e7c022d383cff8387
#
_entry.id   5f7ac9ec5197239e7c022d383cff8387
#
_cell.length_a   1.000
_cell.length_b   1.000
_cell.length_c   1.000
_cell.angle_alpha   90.00
_cell.angle_beta   90.00
_cell.angle_gamma   90.00
#
_symmetry.space_group_name_H-M   'P 1'
#
loop_
_entity.id
_entity.type
_entity.pdbx_description
1 polymer ?
#
loop_
_entity_poly.entity_id
_entity_poly.type
_entity_poly.pdbx_seq_one_letter_code
_entity_poly.pdbx_strand_id
1 'polypeptide(L)'
;MSRKDDFFNHITEGNKSKGDYITLGSAMLDGETITNAFVNVPLKTLNRHGLIAGATGTGKTKTLQVLAENLSDKGIPVLLMDIKGDLSGLAQPSPGHAKIDERHAKIGLPFEAKSFPVEVLTLSEQDGVRLRATVSEFGPVLLSR
;
A
#
# COMPACT_ATOMS: atom_id res chain seq x y z
N MET A 1 -21.02 26.02 10.55
CA MET A 1 -19.93 25.30 9.88
C MET A 1 -20.50 24.71 8.59
N SER A 2 -19.72 24.65 7.52
CA SER A 2 -20.20 24.00 6.30
C SER A 2 -20.18 22.47 6.49
N ARG A 3 -20.99 21.74 5.71
CA ARG A 3 -20.94 20.25 5.70
C ARG A 3 -19.53 19.71 5.42
N LYS A 4 -18.74 20.44 4.62
CA LYS A 4 -17.33 20.08 4.35
C LYS A 4 -16.45 20.27 5.59
N ASP A 5 -16.65 21.35 6.36
CA ASP A 5 -15.90 21.60 7.59
C ASP A 5 -16.20 20.55 8.65
N ASP A 6 -17.47 20.21 8.83
CA ASP A 6 -17.90 19.17 9.77
C ASP A 6 -17.30 17.80 9.38
N PHE A 7 -17.33 17.46 8.09
CA PHE A 7 -16.72 16.22 7.59
C PHE A 7 -15.22 16.21 7.79
N PHE A 8 -14.51 17.30 7.45
CA PHE A 8 -13.07 17.44 7.64
C PHE A 8 -12.70 17.23 9.13
N ASN A 9 -13.40 17.90 10.02
CA ASN A 9 -13.18 17.78 11.46
C ASN A 9 -13.43 16.35 11.95
N HIS A 10 -14.50 15.72 11.50
CA HIS A 10 -14.82 14.33 11.86
C HIS A 10 -13.74 13.35 11.41
N ILE A 11 -13.26 13.47 10.17
CA ILE A 11 -12.16 12.63 9.67
C ILE A 11 -10.88 12.88 10.44
N THR A 12 -10.51 14.14 10.66
CA THR A 12 -9.28 14.50 11.36
C THR A 12 -9.29 14.00 12.79
N GLU A 13 -10.40 14.16 13.52
CA GLU A 13 -10.53 13.67 14.90
C GLU A 13 -10.55 12.14 14.97
N GLY A 14 -11.31 11.48 14.08
CA GLY A 14 -11.44 10.02 14.04
C GLY A 14 -10.15 9.28 13.65
N ASN A 15 -9.25 9.96 12.90
CA ASN A 15 -7.97 9.38 12.46
C ASN A 15 -6.77 9.85 13.30
N LYS A 16 -6.98 10.53 14.43
CA LYS A 16 -5.90 10.84 15.38
C LYS A 16 -5.33 9.56 15.97
N SER A 17 -4.04 9.33 15.75
CA SER A 17 -3.31 8.19 16.31
C SER A 17 -2.40 8.65 17.46
N LYS A 18 -2.38 7.88 18.56
CA LYS A 18 -1.41 8.04 19.66
C LYS A 18 -0.15 7.20 19.41
N GLY A 19 0.53 7.38 18.34
CA GLY A 19 1.72 6.59 17.97
C GLY A 19 1.94 6.59 16.48
N ASP A 20 2.87 5.78 16.02
CA ASP A 20 3.20 5.69 14.61
C ASP A 20 2.03 5.19 13.77
N TYR A 21 1.88 5.79 12.60
CA TYR A 21 0.85 5.46 11.63
C TYR A 21 1.39 5.59 10.21
N ILE A 22 0.66 5.04 9.28
CA ILE A 22 0.82 5.27 7.84
C ILE A 22 -0.40 6.01 7.30
N THR A 23 -0.20 6.81 6.25
CA THR A 23 -1.28 7.56 5.58
C THR A 23 -1.63 6.87 4.27
N LEU A 24 -2.88 6.42 4.11
CA LEU A 24 -3.35 5.76 2.89
C LEU A 24 -3.81 6.75 1.82
N GLY A 25 -4.16 7.97 2.20
CA GLY A 25 -4.66 8.99 1.29
C GLY A 25 -5.51 10.03 2.01
N SER A 26 -6.38 10.71 1.28
CA SER A 26 -7.32 11.70 1.79
C SER A 26 -8.76 11.26 1.57
N ALA A 27 -9.64 11.60 2.49
CA ALA A 27 -11.05 11.25 2.43
C ALA A 27 -11.78 12.00 1.30
N MET A 28 -12.90 11.43 0.86
CA MET A 28 -13.76 12.03 -0.18
C MET A 28 -15.17 12.25 0.37
N LEU A 29 -15.76 13.37 -0.02
CA LEU A 29 -17.15 13.70 0.25
C LEU A 29 -17.86 13.99 -1.08
N ASP A 30 -18.96 13.30 -1.35
CA ASP A 30 -19.78 13.49 -2.56
C ASP A 30 -18.95 13.43 -3.88
N GLY A 31 -17.93 12.55 -3.92
CA GLY A 31 -17.04 12.39 -5.09
C GLY A 31 -15.88 13.39 -5.15
N GLU A 32 -15.81 14.37 -4.26
CA GLU A 32 -14.73 15.34 -4.18
C GLU A 32 -13.71 14.94 -3.10
N THR A 33 -12.42 15.00 -3.43
CA THR A 33 -11.34 14.84 -2.44
C THR A 33 -11.30 16.03 -1.50
N ILE A 34 -11.29 15.76 -0.21
CA ILE A 34 -11.11 16.81 0.80
C ILE A 34 -9.63 16.88 1.16
N THR A 35 -8.96 17.89 0.65
CA THR A 35 -7.51 18.09 0.83
C THR A 35 -7.13 18.06 2.31
N ASN A 36 -6.07 17.37 2.65
CA ASN A 36 -5.56 17.20 4.03
C ASN A 36 -6.49 16.44 5.00
N ALA A 37 -7.64 15.93 4.56
CA ALA A 37 -8.48 15.04 5.37
C ALA A 37 -7.89 13.61 5.36
N PHE A 38 -6.74 13.42 5.99
CA PHE A 38 -5.95 12.19 5.87
C PHE A 38 -6.60 11.00 6.56
N VAL A 39 -6.53 9.86 5.89
CA VAL A 39 -6.91 8.57 6.42
C VAL A 39 -5.65 7.84 6.89
N ASN A 40 -5.47 7.80 8.20
CA ASN A 40 -4.31 7.23 8.86
C ASN A 40 -4.65 5.86 9.45
N VAL A 41 -3.73 4.91 9.30
CA VAL A 41 -3.82 3.58 9.89
C VAL A 41 -2.69 3.42 10.91
N PRO A 42 -3.01 3.24 12.20
CA PRO A 42 -1.99 3.04 13.22
C PRO A 42 -1.20 1.76 12.99
N LEU A 43 0.13 1.79 13.08
CA LEU A 43 0.99 0.61 12.89
C LEU A 43 0.62 -0.54 13.82
N LYS A 44 0.23 -0.25 15.06
CA LYS A 44 -0.19 -1.25 16.05
C LYS A 44 -1.40 -2.10 15.63
N THR A 45 -2.17 -1.66 14.62
CA THR A 45 -3.35 -2.39 14.12
C THR A 45 -3.04 -3.21 12.87
N LEU A 46 -1.87 -3.03 12.25
CA LEU A 46 -1.48 -3.71 11.02
C LEU A 46 -0.98 -5.15 11.22
N ASN A 47 -0.92 -5.63 12.45
CA ASN A 47 -0.71 -7.04 12.77
C ASN A 47 -1.98 -7.89 12.63
N ARG A 48 -3.04 -7.36 12.02
CA ARG A 48 -4.33 -8.02 11.80
C ARG A 48 -4.59 -8.22 10.32
N HIS A 49 -5.62 -9.03 10.02
CA HIS A 49 -6.05 -9.24 8.64
C HIS A 49 -6.72 -8.00 8.08
N GLY A 50 -6.51 -7.76 6.80
CA GLY A 50 -7.15 -6.69 6.04
C GLY A 50 -7.67 -7.21 4.70
N LEU A 51 -8.63 -6.52 4.11
CA LEU A 51 -9.17 -6.82 2.80
C LEU A 51 -9.17 -5.56 1.93
N ILE A 52 -8.53 -5.65 0.76
CA ILE A 52 -8.60 -4.63 -0.29
C ILE A 52 -9.47 -5.21 -1.41
N ALA A 53 -10.72 -4.80 -1.47
CA ALA A 53 -11.70 -5.28 -2.44
C ALA A 53 -12.09 -4.19 -3.45
N GLY A 54 -12.43 -4.61 -4.67
CA GLY A 54 -12.86 -3.72 -5.74
C GLY A 54 -12.81 -4.39 -7.10
N ALA A 55 -13.50 -3.84 -8.10
CA ALA A 55 -13.46 -4.31 -9.48
C ALA A 55 -12.07 -4.12 -10.12
N THR A 56 -11.86 -4.69 -11.29
CA THR A 56 -10.62 -4.46 -12.07
C THR A 56 -10.49 -2.98 -12.42
N GLY A 57 -9.27 -2.44 -12.31
CA GLY A 57 -8.97 -1.02 -12.61
C GLY A 57 -9.32 -0.03 -11.50
N THR A 58 -9.86 -0.46 -10.35
CA THR A 58 -10.21 0.45 -9.24
C THR A 58 -9.03 0.88 -8.37
N GLY A 59 -7.81 0.37 -8.64
CA GLY A 59 -6.60 0.78 -7.91
C GLY A 59 -6.21 -0.14 -6.74
N LYS A 60 -6.73 -1.38 -6.65
CA LYS A 60 -6.36 -2.34 -5.59
C LYS A 60 -4.83 -2.52 -5.46
N THR A 61 -4.15 -2.81 -6.58
CA THR A 61 -2.70 -2.99 -6.61
C THR A 61 -1.97 -1.70 -6.18
N LYS A 62 -2.46 -0.54 -6.59
CA LYS A 62 -1.88 0.74 -6.14
C LYS A 62 -2.05 0.95 -4.64
N THR A 63 -3.18 0.60 -4.07
CA THR A 63 -3.38 0.64 -2.62
C THR A 63 -2.41 -0.29 -1.88
N LEU A 64 -2.19 -1.50 -2.43
CA LEU A 64 -1.21 -2.44 -1.88
C LEU A 64 0.22 -1.91 -1.97
N GLN A 65 0.60 -1.28 -3.10
CA GLN A 65 1.89 -0.63 -3.26
C GLN A 65 2.08 0.49 -2.23
N VAL A 66 1.12 1.42 -2.11
CA VAL A 66 1.16 2.51 -1.12
C VAL A 66 1.31 1.98 0.30
N LEU A 67 0.62 0.89 0.63
CA LEU A 67 0.74 0.24 1.93
C LEU A 67 2.17 -0.29 2.15
N ALA A 68 2.72 -1.02 1.17
CA ALA A 68 4.07 -1.57 1.25
C ALA A 68 5.15 -0.49 1.33
N GLU A 69 5.04 0.56 0.53
CA GLU A 69 5.93 1.72 0.53
C GLU A 69 5.97 2.41 1.90
N ASN A 70 4.80 2.72 2.44
CA ASN A 70 4.69 3.36 3.75
C ASN A 70 5.25 2.48 4.89
N LEU A 71 5.04 1.15 4.83
CA LEU A 71 5.61 0.23 5.81
C LEU A 71 7.13 0.13 5.69
N SER A 72 7.65 0.06 4.46
CA SER A 72 9.09 0.07 4.20
C SER A 72 9.76 1.33 4.73
N ASP A 73 9.14 2.50 4.56
CA ASP A 73 9.62 3.78 5.12
C ASP A 73 9.67 3.80 6.65
N LYS A 74 8.85 2.96 7.29
CA LYS A 74 8.87 2.77 8.74
C LYS A 74 9.83 1.65 9.17
N GLY A 75 10.63 1.09 8.25
CA GLY A 75 11.56 0.01 8.53
C GLY A 75 10.88 -1.35 8.79
N ILE A 76 9.63 -1.51 8.37
CA ILE A 76 8.87 -2.76 8.54
C ILE A 76 9.00 -3.58 7.25
N PRO A 77 9.56 -4.82 7.33
CA PRO A 77 9.65 -5.68 6.18
C PRO A 77 8.27 -6.16 5.72
N VAL A 78 8.08 -6.23 4.40
CA VAL A 78 6.81 -6.63 3.79
C VAL A 78 7.07 -7.75 2.79
N LEU A 79 6.31 -8.84 2.88
CA LEU A 79 6.29 -9.90 1.88
C LEU A 79 5.07 -9.71 0.98
N LEU A 80 5.31 -9.55 -0.32
CA LEU A 80 4.27 -9.42 -1.33
C LEU A 80 4.27 -10.64 -2.25
N MET A 81 3.08 -11.19 -2.55
CA MET A 81 2.90 -12.25 -3.53
C MET A 81 2.37 -11.64 -4.82
N ASP A 82 3.18 -11.70 -5.88
CA ASP A 82 2.88 -11.08 -7.18
C ASP A 82 2.75 -12.13 -8.28
N ILE A 83 1.53 -12.42 -8.68
CA ILE A 83 1.25 -13.40 -9.74
C ILE A 83 1.38 -12.76 -11.14
N LYS A 84 1.21 -11.43 -11.23
CA LYS A 84 1.15 -10.70 -12.51
C LYS A 84 2.40 -9.92 -12.85
N GLY A 85 3.31 -9.73 -11.90
CA GLY A 85 4.53 -8.93 -12.07
C GLY A 85 4.28 -7.41 -12.05
N ASP A 86 3.14 -6.96 -11.51
CA ASP A 86 2.79 -5.53 -11.48
C ASP A 86 3.24 -4.80 -10.19
N LEU A 87 3.89 -5.51 -9.27
CA LEU A 87 4.47 -4.95 -8.04
C LEU A 87 5.98 -4.66 -8.16
N SER A 88 6.66 -5.20 -9.15
CA SER A 88 8.12 -5.04 -9.34
C SER A 88 8.57 -3.57 -9.48
N GLY A 89 7.65 -2.68 -9.89
CA GLY A 89 7.90 -1.24 -9.99
C GLY A 89 8.30 -0.56 -8.68
N LEU A 90 8.10 -1.20 -7.51
CA LEU A 90 8.56 -0.70 -6.21
C LEU A 90 10.09 -0.57 -6.11
N ALA A 91 10.83 -1.37 -6.89
CA ALA A 91 12.29 -1.35 -6.91
C ALA A 91 12.90 -0.11 -7.60
N GLN A 92 12.12 0.65 -8.34
CA GLN A 92 12.61 1.79 -9.12
C GLN A 92 11.77 3.04 -8.85
N PRO A 93 12.41 4.25 -8.86
CA PRO A 93 11.67 5.48 -8.71
C PRO A 93 10.76 5.71 -9.93
N SER A 94 9.58 6.26 -9.68
CA SER A 94 8.66 6.64 -10.76
C SER A 94 9.32 7.69 -11.67
N PRO A 95 9.18 7.57 -13.01
CA PRO A 95 9.64 8.62 -13.94
C PRO A 95 8.83 9.92 -13.82
N GLY A 96 7.81 9.95 -12.97
CA GLY A 96 6.88 11.07 -12.85
C GLY A 96 5.78 11.04 -13.91
N HIS A 97 4.67 11.68 -13.60
CA HIS A 97 3.59 11.89 -14.56
C HIS A 97 2.67 13.00 -14.04
N ALA A 98 2.23 13.91 -14.92
CA ALA A 98 1.39 15.05 -14.54
C ALA A 98 0.13 14.67 -13.74
N LYS A 99 -0.48 13.51 -14.00
CA LYS A 99 -1.63 13.02 -13.21
C LYS A 99 -1.26 12.60 -11.79
N ILE A 100 0.00 12.22 -11.54
CA ILE A 100 0.48 11.93 -10.18
C ILE A 100 0.56 13.25 -9.42
N ASP A 101 1.17 14.26 -10.01
CA ASP A 101 1.34 15.57 -9.38
C ASP A 101 -0.03 16.22 -9.10
N GLU A 102 -0.94 16.17 -10.07
CA GLU A 102 -2.32 16.64 -9.89
C GLU A 102 -3.04 15.92 -8.75
N ARG A 103 -2.91 14.60 -8.69
CA ARG A 103 -3.53 13.80 -7.63
C ARG A 103 -2.94 14.13 -6.26
N HIS A 104 -1.62 14.22 -6.16
CA HIS A 104 -0.94 14.54 -4.91
C HIS A 104 -1.28 15.95 -4.43
N ALA A 105 -1.38 16.93 -5.33
CA ALA A 105 -1.87 18.25 -5.01
C ALA A 105 -3.32 18.23 -4.45
N LYS A 106 -4.21 17.44 -5.06
CA LYS A 106 -5.60 17.29 -4.58
C LYS A 106 -5.70 16.66 -3.19
N ILE A 107 -4.89 15.67 -2.88
CA ILE A 107 -4.91 15.00 -1.56
C ILE A 107 -4.13 15.78 -0.49
N GLY A 108 -3.25 16.68 -0.88
CA GLY A 108 -2.40 17.46 0.03
C GLY A 108 -1.17 16.73 0.56
N LEU A 109 -0.76 15.63 -0.10
CA LEU A 109 0.47 14.90 0.19
C LEU A 109 1.52 15.17 -0.88
N PRO A 110 2.77 15.55 -0.53
CA PRO A 110 3.83 15.68 -1.53
C PRO A 110 4.13 14.31 -2.16
N PHE A 111 4.42 14.31 -3.45
CA PHE A 111 4.94 13.13 -4.13
C PHE A 111 6.47 13.19 -4.16
N GLU A 112 7.09 12.11 -3.71
CA GLU A 112 8.52 11.90 -3.80
C GLU A 112 8.79 10.59 -4.54
N ALA A 113 9.44 10.71 -5.71
CA ALA A 113 9.83 9.54 -6.49
C ALA A 113 11.07 8.90 -5.85
N LYS A 114 10.93 7.70 -5.31
CA LYS A 114 12.02 6.95 -4.71
C LYS A 114 11.94 5.46 -5.03
N SER A 115 13.06 4.77 -4.90
CA SER A 115 13.12 3.31 -4.91
C SER A 115 13.03 2.75 -3.49
N PHE A 116 12.48 1.55 -3.37
CA PHE A 116 12.45 0.80 -2.12
C PHE A 116 13.40 -0.40 -2.20
N PRO A 117 13.98 -0.85 -1.09
CA PRO A 117 14.80 -2.06 -1.06
C PRO A 117 13.90 -3.28 -1.32
N VAL A 118 14.00 -3.85 -2.51
CA VAL A 118 13.20 -5.00 -2.94
C VAL A 118 14.11 -6.18 -3.25
N GLU A 119 13.80 -7.33 -2.68
CA GLU A 119 14.37 -8.61 -3.07
C GLU A 119 13.30 -9.46 -3.75
N VAL A 120 13.59 -9.90 -4.97
CA VAL A 120 12.65 -10.73 -5.74
C VAL A 120 12.92 -12.19 -5.42
N LEU A 121 11.89 -12.88 -4.92
CA LEU A 121 11.91 -14.31 -4.63
C LEU A 121 11.18 -15.06 -5.73
N THR A 122 11.74 -16.15 -6.24
CA THR A 122 11.14 -16.97 -7.30
C THR A 122 11.05 -18.44 -6.93
N LEU A 123 9.98 -19.10 -7.39
CA LEU A 123 9.81 -20.55 -7.33
C LEU A 123 10.21 -21.25 -8.63
N SER A 124 10.54 -20.49 -9.68
CA SER A 124 10.84 -20.96 -11.02
C SER A 124 12.29 -20.64 -11.43
N GLU A 125 12.56 -20.67 -12.72
CA GLU A 125 13.85 -20.28 -13.31
C GLU A 125 13.91 -18.79 -13.73
N GLN A 126 12.93 -17.99 -13.28
CA GLN A 126 12.94 -16.55 -13.51
C GLN A 126 14.02 -15.88 -12.64
N ASP A 127 14.38 -14.67 -13.01
CA ASP A 127 15.35 -13.86 -12.28
C ASP A 127 14.88 -13.60 -10.84
N GLY A 128 15.79 -13.75 -9.88
CA GLY A 128 15.53 -13.55 -8.46
C GLY A 128 16.19 -14.60 -7.58
N VAL A 129 16.03 -14.46 -6.29
CA VAL A 129 16.51 -15.45 -5.31
C VAL A 129 15.56 -16.65 -5.30
N ARG A 130 16.09 -17.80 -5.67
CA ARG A 130 15.30 -19.02 -5.78
C ARG A 130 14.90 -19.56 -4.41
N LEU A 131 13.60 -19.57 -4.13
CA LEU A 131 13.07 -20.27 -2.97
C LEU A 131 13.10 -21.77 -3.20
N ARG A 132 13.63 -22.50 -2.24
CA ARG A 132 13.62 -23.96 -2.23
C ARG A 132 13.04 -24.44 -0.90
N ALA A 133 12.22 -25.46 -0.96
CA ALA A 133 11.74 -26.14 0.22
C ALA A 133 11.99 -27.64 0.08
N THR A 134 12.25 -28.33 1.17
CA THR A 134 12.39 -29.77 1.19
C THR A 134 11.02 -30.46 1.16
N VAL A 135 10.99 -31.72 0.73
CA VAL A 135 9.79 -32.56 0.73
C VAL A 135 9.15 -32.64 2.12
N SER A 136 9.97 -32.68 3.16
CA SER A 136 9.51 -32.69 4.56
C SER A 136 8.83 -31.39 5.01
N GLU A 137 9.21 -30.25 4.45
CA GLU A 137 8.59 -28.96 4.76
C GLU A 137 7.22 -28.80 4.09
N PHE A 138 7.03 -29.38 2.90
CA PHE A 138 5.73 -29.37 2.23
C PHE A 138 4.70 -30.31 2.87
N GLY A 139 5.18 -31.37 3.51
CA GLY A 139 4.33 -32.39 4.10
C GLY A 139 3.53 -33.21 3.05
N PRO A 140 2.95 -34.34 3.44
CA PRO A 140 2.30 -35.27 2.50
C PRO A 140 1.04 -34.71 1.84
N VAL A 141 0.33 -33.81 2.49
CA VAL A 141 -0.94 -33.25 1.97
C VAL A 141 -0.73 -32.35 0.75
N LEU A 142 0.37 -31.58 0.69
CA LEU A 142 0.67 -30.72 -0.45
C LEU A 142 1.26 -31.48 -1.64
N LEU A 143 1.87 -32.64 -1.39
CA LEU A 143 2.48 -33.49 -2.42
C LEU A 143 1.48 -34.48 -3.06
N SER A 144 0.31 -34.62 -2.48
CA SER A 144 -0.75 -35.55 -2.96
C SER A 144 -1.76 -34.96 -3.93
N ARG A 145 -1.53 -33.72 -4.40
CA ARG A 145 -2.41 -33.02 -5.37
C ARG A 145 -1.84 -33.00 -6.76
#